data_dec29e25148fd1d0809e5225c2a73bc6
#
_entry.id   dec29e25148fd1d0809e5225c2a73bc6
#
_cell.length_a   1.000
_cell.length_b   1.000
_cell.length_c   1.000
_cell.angle_alpha   90.00
_cell.angle_beta   90.00
_cell.angle_gamma   90.00
#
_symmetry.space_group_name_H-M   'P 1'
#
loop_
_entity.id
_entity.type
_entity.pdbx_description
1 polymer ?
#
loop_
_entity_poly.entity_id
_entity_poly.type
_entity_poly.pdbx_seq_one_letter_code
_entity_poly.pdbx_strand_id
1 'polypeptide(L)'
;MKKILVANRGEIALRVMRTAKKMGIKTVAVYSEADRNSPHVTFADEAVCIGPAPSNQSYLLGDKIIEVAKELDVDGIHPGYGFLSENAVFGEAVAKAGIVFIGPKTHAIEVMGSKLAAKDAVKAYDIPMVPGQQAQAQPARPRLRRKFRGGSAERLDSTKALQNFRQ
;
A
#
# COMPACT_ATOMS: atom_id res chain seq x y z
N MET A 1 -11.58 -16.84 15.72
CA MET A 1 -11.73 -15.53 15.03
C MET A 1 -13.17 -15.39 14.59
N LYS A 2 -13.85 -14.37 15.09
CA LYS A 2 -15.29 -14.13 14.86
C LYS A 2 -15.56 -12.88 14.01
N LYS A 3 -14.65 -11.90 14.09
CA LYS A 3 -14.74 -10.63 13.38
C LYS A 3 -13.37 -10.17 12.89
N ILE A 4 -13.27 -9.71 11.64
CA ILE A 4 -12.04 -9.16 11.07
C ILE A 4 -12.28 -7.79 10.46
N LEU A 5 -11.26 -6.91 10.54
CA LEU A 5 -11.19 -5.67 9.79
C LEU A 5 -10.36 -5.89 8.53
N VAL A 6 -10.86 -5.44 7.38
CA VAL A 6 -10.11 -5.49 6.12
C VAL A 6 -9.51 -4.11 5.83
N ALA A 7 -8.21 -3.96 6.09
CA ALA A 7 -7.46 -2.71 5.92
C ALA A 7 -7.06 -2.49 4.46
N ASN A 8 -8.05 -2.49 3.58
CA ASN A 8 -7.87 -2.28 2.14
C ASN A 8 -9.18 -1.80 1.50
N ARG A 9 -9.19 -1.58 0.19
CA ARG A 9 -10.34 -1.07 -0.54
C ARG A 9 -10.61 -1.84 -1.83
N GLY A 10 -11.74 -1.54 -2.49
CA GLY A 10 -12.07 -2.01 -3.84
C GLY A 10 -12.23 -3.52 -3.93
N GLU A 11 -11.73 -4.09 -5.02
CA GLU A 11 -11.90 -5.51 -5.34
C GLU A 11 -11.27 -6.43 -4.30
N ILE A 12 -10.04 -6.13 -3.85
CA ILE A 12 -9.35 -6.99 -2.88
C ILE A 12 -10.10 -7.05 -1.55
N ALA A 13 -10.59 -5.91 -1.05
CA ALA A 13 -11.36 -5.89 0.18
C ALA A 13 -12.63 -6.75 0.03
N LEU A 14 -13.37 -6.57 -1.06
CA LEU A 14 -14.57 -7.35 -1.36
C LEU A 14 -14.28 -8.86 -1.47
N ARG A 15 -13.18 -9.23 -2.11
CA ARG A 15 -12.76 -10.63 -2.25
C ARG A 15 -12.48 -11.28 -0.89
N VAL A 16 -11.73 -10.61 -0.03
CA VAL A 16 -11.45 -11.08 1.33
C VAL A 16 -12.74 -11.25 2.13
N MET A 17 -13.61 -10.23 2.11
CA MET A 17 -14.89 -10.25 2.83
C MET A 17 -15.82 -11.35 2.37
N ARG A 18 -15.88 -11.63 1.05
CA ARG A 18 -16.67 -12.75 0.52
C ARG A 18 -16.22 -14.10 1.10
N THR A 19 -14.92 -14.29 1.24
CA THR A 19 -14.37 -15.51 1.84
C THR A 19 -14.64 -15.56 3.35
N ALA A 20 -14.40 -14.47 4.06
CA ALA A 20 -14.70 -14.36 5.48
C ALA A 20 -16.17 -14.69 5.78
N LYS A 21 -17.09 -14.14 4.99
CA LYS A 21 -18.53 -14.40 5.13
C LYS A 21 -18.91 -15.86 4.90
N LYS A 22 -18.27 -16.54 3.91
CA LYS A 22 -18.45 -18.01 3.72
C LYS A 22 -17.94 -18.82 4.91
N MET A 23 -16.95 -18.30 5.65
CA MET A 23 -16.42 -18.90 6.86
C MET A 23 -17.21 -18.55 8.13
N GLY A 24 -18.30 -17.77 8.03
CA GLY A 24 -19.08 -17.31 9.16
C GLY A 24 -18.40 -16.21 9.99
N ILE A 25 -17.41 -15.51 9.41
CA ILE A 25 -16.66 -14.44 10.07
C ILE A 25 -17.27 -13.08 9.67
N LYS A 26 -17.60 -12.26 10.65
CA LYS A 26 -18.09 -10.89 10.43
C LYS A 26 -16.96 -10.01 9.90
N THR A 27 -17.32 -9.02 9.10
CA THR A 27 -16.38 -8.17 8.39
C THR A 27 -16.59 -6.69 8.67
N VAL A 28 -15.49 -5.98 8.91
CA VAL A 28 -15.46 -4.53 9.04
C VAL A 28 -14.70 -3.97 7.83
N ALA A 29 -15.35 -3.06 7.09
CA ALA A 29 -14.69 -2.27 6.04
C ALA A 29 -14.16 -0.97 6.62
N VAL A 30 -12.98 -0.54 6.15
CA VAL A 30 -12.54 0.85 6.26
C VAL A 30 -12.62 1.50 4.89
N TYR A 31 -12.97 2.79 4.83
CA TYR A 31 -13.08 3.50 3.57
C TYR A 31 -12.71 4.98 3.68
N SER A 32 -12.17 5.55 2.61
CA SER A 32 -12.03 6.99 2.46
C SER A 32 -13.34 7.62 2.01
N GLU A 33 -13.49 8.93 2.17
CA GLU A 33 -14.70 9.65 1.72
C GLU A 33 -15.04 9.38 0.25
N ALA A 34 -14.02 9.26 -0.62
CA ALA A 34 -14.21 8.96 -2.03
C ALA A 34 -14.76 7.54 -2.30
N ASP A 35 -14.48 6.61 -1.39
CA ASP A 35 -14.88 5.20 -1.54
C ASP A 35 -16.21 4.88 -0.83
N ARG A 36 -16.92 5.87 -0.28
CA ARG A 36 -18.15 5.70 0.51
C ARG A 36 -19.19 4.79 -0.16
N ASN A 37 -19.35 4.88 -1.45
CA ASN A 37 -20.32 4.09 -2.22
C ASN A 37 -19.70 2.86 -2.90
N SER A 38 -18.48 2.49 -2.53
CA SER A 38 -17.80 1.33 -3.13
C SER A 38 -18.43 0.00 -2.68
N PRO A 39 -18.43 -1.03 -3.53
CA PRO A 39 -19.06 -2.32 -3.23
C PRO A 39 -18.58 -3.00 -1.95
N HIS A 40 -17.31 -2.81 -1.55
CA HIS A 40 -16.78 -3.40 -0.32
C HIS A 40 -17.38 -2.77 0.94
N VAL A 41 -17.78 -1.48 0.88
CA VAL A 41 -18.42 -0.76 1.99
C VAL A 41 -19.83 -1.28 2.22
N THR A 42 -20.62 -1.44 1.15
CA THR A 42 -21.99 -1.95 1.24
C THR A 42 -22.05 -3.45 1.52
N PHE A 43 -21.00 -4.20 1.21
CA PHE A 43 -20.94 -5.65 1.43
C PHE A 43 -20.55 -6.04 2.86
N ALA A 44 -19.77 -5.21 3.54
CA ALA A 44 -19.32 -5.46 4.91
C ALA A 44 -20.48 -5.46 5.92
N ASP A 45 -20.29 -6.12 7.03
CA ASP A 45 -21.27 -6.10 8.14
C ASP A 45 -21.23 -4.75 8.87
N GLU A 46 -20.05 -4.13 8.97
CA GLU A 46 -19.82 -2.80 9.53
C GLU A 46 -18.83 -2.03 8.64
N ALA A 47 -18.93 -0.70 8.60
CA ALA A 47 -18.04 0.12 7.78
C ALA A 47 -17.73 1.47 8.45
N VAL A 48 -16.46 1.87 8.45
CA VAL A 48 -15.96 3.09 9.08
C VAL A 48 -15.20 3.97 8.11
N CYS A 49 -15.54 5.25 8.05
CA CYS A 49 -14.80 6.25 7.31
C CYS A 49 -13.52 6.62 8.05
N ILE A 50 -12.37 6.42 7.42
CA ILE A 50 -11.05 6.65 8.03
C ILE A 50 -10.39 7.95 7.59
N GLY A 51 -11.00 8.71 6.68
CA GLY A 51 -10.47 10.02 6.27
C GLY A 51 -10.78 10.37 4.81
N PRO A 52 -10.16 11.46 4.32
CA PRO A 52 -10.36 11.95 2.96
C PRO A 52 -9.76 11.03 1.90
N ALA A 53 -9.98 11.36 0.61
CA ALA A 53 -9.59 10.55 -0.54
C ALA A 53 -8.10 10.16 -0.64
N PRO A 54 -7.11 11.03 -0.32
CA PRO A 54 -5.71 10.68 -0.39
C PRO A 54 -5.34 9.53 0.56
N SER A 55 -4.65 8.50 0.05
CA SER A 55 -4.32 7.30 0.83
C SER A 55 -3.41 7.57 2.04
N ASN A 56 -2.54 8.57 1.95
CA ASN A 56 -1.69 9.02 3.07
C ASN A 56 -2.47 9.72 4.19
N GLN A 57 -3.75 10.07 3.95
CA GLN A 57 -4.66 10.66 4.93
C GLN A 57 -5.80 9.70 5.31
N SER A 58 -5.74 8.45 4.87
CA SER A 58 -6.75 7.42 5.11
C SER A 58 -6.12 6.03 5.25
N TYR A 59 -5.98 5.27 4.18
CA TYR A 59 -5.56 3.86 4.17
C TYR A 59 -4.14 3.58 4.69
N LEU A 60 -3.26 4.59 4.73
CA LEU A 60 -1.89 4.48 5.26
C LEU A 60 -1.77 4.93 6.72
N LEU A 61 -2.88 5.36 7.35
CA LEU A 61 -2.92 5.73 8.77
C LEU A 61 -3.09 4.47 9.63
N GLY A 62 -1.99 3.74 9.86
CA GLY A 62 -2.01 2.48 10.61
C GLY A 62 -2.58 2.62 12.02
N ASP A 63 -2.23 3.69 12.73
CA ASP A 63 -2.72 3.93 14.09
C ASP A 63 -4.25 4.08 14.14
N LYS A 64 -4.81 4.83 13.18
CA LYS A 64 -6.26 5.01 13.08
C LYS A 64 -7.00 3.71 12.75
N ILE A 65 -6.41 2.86 11.91
CA ILE A 65 -6.96 1.54 11.59
C ILE A 65 -6.97 0.64 12.83
N ILE A 66 -5.90 0.69 13.64
CA ILE A 66 -5.81 -0.06 14.91
C ILE A 66 -6.83 0.47 15.94
N GLU A 67 -7.02 1.79 16.01
CA GLU A 67 -8.03 2.42 16.86
C GLU A 67 -9.44 1.91 16.51
N VAL A 68 -9.85 1.99 15.24
CA VAL A 68 -11.12 1.45 14.74
C VAL A 68 -11.26 -0.04 15.04
N ALA A 69 -10.18 -0.80 14.88
CA ALA A 69 -10.18 -2.23 15.18
C ALA A 69 -10.45 -2.54 16.65
N LYS A 70 -9.91 -1.72 17.57
CA LYS A 70 -10.17 -1.84 19.01
C LYS A 70 -11.60 -1.42 19.37
N GLU A 71 -12.06 -0.29 18.83
CA GLU A 71 -13.42 0.22 19.08
C GLU A 71 -14.51 -0.78 18.68
N LEU A 72 -14.27 -1.51 17.59
CA LEU A 72 -15.22 -2.49 17.07
C LEU A 72 -14.95 -3.92 17.55
N ASP A 73 -14.03 -4.12 18.47
CA ASP A 73 -13.67 -5.42 19.05
C ASP A 73 -13.42 -6.49 17.98
N VAL A 74 -12.50 -6.22 17.03
CA VAL A 74 -12.12 -7.17 15.99
C VAL A 74 -10.98 -8.08 16.45
N ASP A 75 -11.07 -9.37 16.11
CA ASP A 75 -10.05 -10.35 16.46
C ASP A 75 -8.79 -10.22 15.59
N GLY A 76 -8.93 -9.72 14.36
CA GLY A 76 -7.81 -9.65 13.44
C GLY A 76 -7.97 -8.62 12.33
N ILE A 77 -6.84 -8.15 11.81
CA ILE A 77 -6.75 -7.21 10.68
C ILE A 77 -6.15 -7.93 9.48
N HIS A 78 -6.89 -7.94 8.36
CA HIS A 78 -6.40 -8.41 7.06
C HIS A 78 -5.96 -7.22 6.21
N PRO A 79 -4.67 -7.05 5.91
CA PRO A 79 -4.17 -5.87 5.18
C PRO A 79 -4.44 -5.92 3.67
N GLY A 80 -4.87 -7.06 3.12
CA GLY A 80 -4.94 -7.27 1.68
C GLY A 80 -3.55 -7.33 1.06
N TYR A 81 -3.36 -6.63 -0.06
CA TYR A 81 -2.06 -6.40 -0.68
C TYR A 81 -1.87 -4.91 -1.01
N GLY A 82 -0.62 -4.45 -1.13
CA GLY A 82 -0.29 -3.03 -1.15
C GLY A 82 -0.58 -2.34 0.18
N PHE A 83 -0.63 -1.03 0.21
CA PHE A 83 -0.83 -0.22 1.42
C PHE A 83 0.04 -0.67 2.60
N LEU A 84 -0.58 -1.23 3.63
CA LEU A 84 0.09 -1.66 4.88
C LEU A 84 0.49 -3.15 4.90
N SER A 85 0.22 -3.92 3.82
CA SER A 85 0.47 -5.37 3.81
C SER A 85 1.96 -5.75 3.93
N GLU A 86 2.85 -4.89 3.46
CA GLU A 86 4.31 -5.09 3.50
C GLU A 86 4.99 -4.17 4.54
N ASN A 87 4.19 -3.59 5.44
CA ASN A 87 4.70 -2.70 6.49
C ASN A 87 4.92 -3.48 7.79
N ALA A 88 6.18 -3.80 8.07
CA ALA A 88 6.57 -4.52 9.29
C ALA A 88 6.20 -3.77 10.58
N VAL A 89 6.37 -2.44 10.59
CA VAL A 89 6.02 -1.59 11.73
C VAL A 89 4.53 -1.66 12.04
N PHE A 90 3.69 -1.64 11.01
CA PHE A 90 2.25 -1.81 11.20
C PHE A 90 1.90 -3.20 11.73
N GLY A 91 2.50 -4.26 11.18
CA GLY A 91 2.30 -5.63 11.68
C GLY A 91 2.67 -5.77 13.17
N GLU A 92 3.78 -5.16 13.59
CA GLU A 92 4.20 -5.13 14.98
C GLU A 92 3.23 -4.33 15.87
N ALA A 93 2.77 -3.18 15.39
CA ALA A 93 1.81 -2.35 16.13
C ALA A 93 0.46 -3.06 16.33
N VAL A 94 -0.03 -3.78 15.32
CA VAL A 94 -1.22 -4.63 15.41
C VAL A 94 -1.06 -5.72 16.47
N ALA A 95 0.09 -6.41 16.46
CA ALA A 95 0.38 -7.45 17.46
C ALA A 95 0.49 -6.87 18.89
N LYS A 96 1.14 -5.71 19.06
CA LYS A 96 1.21 -4.99 20.35
C LYS A 96 -0.17 -4.55 20.85
N ALA A 97 -1.11 -4.31 19.93
CA ALA A 97 -2.49 -3.98 20.27
C ALA A 97 -3.32 -5.20 20.72
N GLY A 98 -2.76 -6.41 20.70
CA GLY A 98 -3.46 -7.65 21.03
C GLY A 98 -4.35 -8.16 19.91
N ILE A 99 -4.22 -7.64 18.69
CA ILE A 99 -5.01 -8.00 17.50
C ILE A 99 -4.15 -8.89 16.60
N VAL A 100 -4.76 -9.87 15.95
CA VAL A 100 -4.05 -10.77 15.02
C VAL A 100 -3.81 -10.06 13.69
N PHE A 101 -2.56 -9.92 13.29
CA PHE A 101 -2.22 -9.54 11.93
C PHE A 101 -2.37 -10.75 11.00
N ILE A 102 -3.33 -10.70 10.08
CA ILE A 102 -3.61 -11.80 9.15
C ILE A 102 -2.68 -11.68 7.95
N GLY A 103 -1.48 -12.21 8.11
CA GLY A 103 -0.39 -12.12 7.13
C GLY A 103 0.88 -12.81 7.62
N PRO A 104 2.01 -12.61 6.95
CA PRO A 104 3.30 -13.14 7.37
C PRO A 104 3.73 -12.54 8.72
N LYS A 105 4.60 -13.23 9.43
CA LYS A 105 5.24 -12.67 10.63
C LYS A 105 6.10 -11.45 10.26
N THR A 106 6.22 -10.48 11.17
CA THR A 106 6.97 -9.24 10.97
C THR A 106 8.38 -9.48 10.44
N HIS A 107 9.12 -10.44 11.03
CA HIS A 107 10.44 -10.81 10.54
C HIS A 107 10.44 -11.28 9.07
N ALA A 108 9.43 -12.04 8.65
CA ALA A 108 9.33 -12.47 7.25
C ALA A 108 9.08 -11.28 6.30
N ILE A 109 8.28 -10.30 6.72
CA ILE A 109 8.04 -9.07 5.95
C ILE A 109 9.35 -8.28 5.80
N GLU A 110 10.12 -8.12 6.86
CA GLU A 110 11.41 -7.40 6.86
C GLU A 110 12.42 -8.05 5.93
N VAL A 111 12.62 -9.37 6.08
CA VAL A 111 13.58 -10.12 5.28
C VAL A 111 13.20 -10.11 3.80
N MET A 112 11.93 -10.35 3.48
CA MET A 112 11.46 -10.41 2.09
C MET A 112 11.28 -9.03 1.46
N GLY A 113 11.17 -7.97 2.25
CA GLY A 113 11.13 -6.58 1.77
C GLY A 113 12.46 -6.10 1.17
N SER A 114 13.59 -6.74 1.51
CA SER A 114 14.91 -6.45 0.94
C SER A 114 15.32 -7.53 -0.06
N LYS A 115 15.55 -7.17 -1.33
CA LYS A 115 16.01 -8.12 -2.36
C LYS A 115 17.31 -8.85 -1.98
N LEU A 116 18.22 -8.17 -1.27
CA LEU A 116 19.49 -8.76 -0.84
C LEU A 116 19.26 -9.73 0.32
N ALA A 117 18.56 -9.30 1.36
CA ALA A 117 18.25 -10.14 2.51
C ALA A 117 17.41 -11.36 2.11
N ALA A 118 16.43 -11.19 1.22
CA ALA A 118 15.63 -12.29 0.68
C ALA A 118 16.50 -13.32 -0.06
N LYS A 119 17.42 -12.89 -0.91
CA LYS A 119 18.36 -13.79 -1.61
C LYS A 119 19.26 -14.54 -0.63
N ASP A 120 19.78 -13.86 0.38
CA ASP A 120 20.63 -14.48 1.38
C ASP A 120 19.88 -15.48 2.26
N ALA A 121 18.64 -15.14 2.63
CA ALA A 121 17.78 -16.05 3.40
C ALA A 121 17.46 -17.35 2.65
N VAL A 122 17.21 -17.29 1.33
CA VAL A 122 16.85 -18.49 0.55
C VAL A 122 18.06 -19.33 0.12
N LYS A 123 19.27 -18.78 0.12
CA LYS A 123 20.51 -19.55 -0.17
C LYS A 123 20.70 -20.74 0.76
N ALA A 124 20.33 -20.55 2.04
CA ALA A 124 20.47 -21.60 3.06
C ALA A 124 19.57 -22.82 2.82
N TYR A 125 18.60 -22.71 1.90
CA TYR A 125 17.61 -23.75 1.60
C TYR A 125 17.80 -24.39 0.22
N ASP A 126 18.95 -24.17 -0.44
CA ASP A 126 19.28 -24.69 -1.79
C ASP A 126 18.20 -24.39 -2.85
N ILE A 127 17.49 -23.28 -2.71
CA ILE A 127 16.48 -22.84 -3.67
C ILE A 127 17.17 -22.31 -4.93
N PRO A 128 16.87 -22.85 -6.13
CA PRO A 128 17.43 -22.35 -7.37
C PRO A 128 17.14 -20.85 -7.57
N MET A 129 18.17 -20.06 -7.75
CA MET A 129 18.04 -18.62 -7.97
C MET A 129 18.62 -18.22 -9.32
N VAL A 130 17.99 -17.24 -9.96
CA VAL A 130 18.54 -16.63 -11.15
C VAL A 130 19.87 -15.94 -10.78
N PRO A 131 20.98 -16.19 -11.51
CA PRO A 131 22.23 -15.49 -11.31
C PRO A 131 22.01 -13.98 -11.38
N GLY A 132 22.32 -13.28 -10.31
CA GLY A 132 22.20 -11.82 -10.24
C GLY A 132 23.55 -11.23 -9.87
N GLN A 133 23.91 -10.11 -10.47
CA GLN A 133 25.04 -9.34 -9.99
C GLN A 133 24.74 -8.88 -8.56
N GLN A 134 25.62 -9.22 -7.61
CA GLN A 134 25.65 -8.49 -6.35
C GLN A 134 25.94 -7.03 -6.73
N ALA A 135 25.02 -6.14 -6.38
CA ALA A 135 25.25 -4.72 -6.57
C ALA A 135 26.44 -4.33 -5.69
N GLN A 136 27.63 -4.39 -6.25
CA GLN A 136 28.73 -3.60 -5.71
C GLN A 136 28.21 -2.16 -5.70
N ALA A 137 28.31 -1.52 -4.54
CA ALA A 137 27.94 -0.12 -4.39
C ALA A 137 28.67 0.66 -5.50
N GLN A 138 27.93 1.00 -6.57
CA GLN A 138 28.50 1.87 -7.59
C GLN A 138 28.74 3.21 -6.88
N PRO A 139 29.98 3.72 -6.91
CA PRO A 139 30.21 5.07 -6.39
C PRO A 139 29.23 6.00 -7.09
N ALA A 140 28.56 6.83 -6.30
CA ALA A 140 27.55 7.75 -6.77
C ALA A 140 28.07 8.46 -8.02
N ARG A 141 27.45 8.23 -9.19
CA ARG A 141 27.80 8.94 -10.41
C ARG A 141 27.69 10.43 -10.11
N PRO A 142 28.75 11.23 -10.30
CA PRO A 142 28.67 12.66 -10.08
C PRO A 142 27.53 13.19 -10.94
N ARG A 143 26.55 13.85 -10.30
CA ARG A 143 25.47 14.53 -11.01
C ARG A 143 26.12 15.54 -11.95
N LEU A 144 26.21 15.24 -13.24
CA LEU A 144 26.57 16.21 -14.27
C LEU A 144 25.57 17.36 -14.15
N ARG A 145 25.98 18.42 -13.49
CA ARG A 145 25.28 19.69 -13.51
C ARG A 145 25.21 20.13 -14.99
N ARG A 146 24.11 19.88 -15.66
CA ARG A 146 23.84 20.50 -16.95
C ARG A 146 23.93 22.01 -16.72
N LYS A 147 25.05 22.60 -17.11
CA LYS A 147 25.14 24.04 -17.30
C LYS A 147 24.13 24.39 -18.39
N PHE A 148 22.98 24.90 -18.00
CA PHE A 148 22.13 25.63 -18.94
C PHE A 148 22.96 26.83 -19.42
N ARG A 149 23.52 26.75 -20.60
CA ARG A 149 23.96 27.94 -21.32
C ARG A 149 22.71 28.75 -21.58
N GLY A 150 22.63 29.95 -20.97
CA GLY A 150 21.59 30.91 -21.25
C GLY A 150 21.63 31.28 -22.72
N GLY A 151 20.70 30.74 -23.48
CA GLY A 151 20.26 31.29 -24.75
C GLY A 151 19.12 32.26 -24.44
N SER A 152 19.27 33.49 -24.88
CA SER A 152 18.29 34.55 -24.84
C SER A 152 16.93 34.02 -25.35
N ALA A 153 15.91 34.08 -24.52
CA ALA A 153 14.54 33.76 -24.89
C ALA A 153 14.02 34.87 -25.80
N GLU A 154 14.09 34.65 -27.12
CA GLU A 154 13.21 35.38 -28.03
C GLU A 154 11.77 34.97 -27.74
N ARG A 155 10.96 35.94 -27.33
CA ARG A 155 9.50 35.80 -27.20
C ARG A 155 8.94 35.52 -28.59
N LEU A 156 8.54 34.30 -28.85
CA LEU A 156 7.67 33.96 -29.96
C LEU A 156 6.29 34.55 -29.68
N ASP A 157 5.96 35.58 -30.46
CA ASP A 157 4.66 36.24 -30.47
C ASP A 157 3.57 35.23 -30.88
N SER A 158 2.71 34.92 -29.95
CA SER A 158 1.64 33.92 -30.07
C SER A 158 0.49 34.33 -30.99
N THR A 159 0.63 35.43 -31.69
CA THR A 159 -0.42 35.99 -32.59
C THR A 159 -0.38 35.45 -34.02
N LYS A 160 0.71 34.77 -34.43
CA LYS A 160 0.86 34.21 -35.79
C LYS A 160 0.50 32.74 -35.94
N ALA A 161 0.26 32.01 -34.86
CA ALA A 161 -0.05 30.58 -34.93
C ALA A 161 -1.55 30.26 -35.18
N LEU A 162 -2.44 31.22 -35.10
CA LEU A 162 -3.88 31.02 -35.24
C LEU A 162 -4.46 31.30 -36.65
N GLN A 163 -3.63 31.70 -37.63
CA GLN A 163 -4.11 31.99 -38.98
C GLN A 163 -3.99 30.84 -39.99
N ASN A 164 -3.33 29.74 -39.67
CA ASN A 164 -3.13 28.60 -40.60
C ASN A 164 -4.04 27.40 -40.37
N PHE A 165 -5.11 27.53 -39.59
CA PHE A 165 -6.09 26.44 -39.38
C PHE A 165 -7.47 26.73 -39.98
N ARG A 166 -7.54 27.60 -41.02
CA ARG A 166 -8.75 27.78 -41.83
C ARG A 166 -8.37 27.91 -43.31
N GLN A 167 -8.06 26.79 -43.91
CA GLN A 167 -8.32 26.47 -45.31
C GLN A 167 -8.43 24.96 -45.45
#